data_e12d5764764bd01e66e3ab09bf940355
#
_entry.id   e12d5764764bd01e66e3ab09bf940355
#
_cell.length_a   1.000
_cell.length_b   1.000
_cell.length_c   1.000
_cell.angle_alpha   90.00
_cell.angle_beta   90.00
_cell.angle_gamma   90.00
#
_symmetry.space_group_name_H-M   'P 1'
#
loop_
_entity.id
_entity.type
_entity.pdbx_description
1 polymer ?
#
loop_
_entity_poly.entity_id
_entity_poly.type
_entity_poly.pdbx_seq_one_letter_code
_entity_poly.pdbx_strand_id
1 'polypeptide(L)'
;MTQSRPATTPKSAPLGSGLVQVSVVHEQAAALMGELPAGVEVIVANPEASDDVDVSGVDFWVPQFLSRGPEPALLARMPKLKVIQLITAGADTWVRRVPEAITLCDGRGIHTVPTSEWTVTAILSYLHDFPHFARAQARGEWSRRVGETLPGKRVLVVGAGDIGEAVAARLAPFGVTLTRVARRARPGVHGVDELPALLPQADIVVIIVPLTPETTGLVDREFLAAMPDGALLVNAARGPIVDSDALTVELTSGRLNAALDVTDPEPLPTEHPLWTTPGILITPHVGGDSTAMAPRVDRLIRDQAARLVRGDEPLNVVLRT
;
A
#
# COMPACT_ATOMS: atom_id res chain seq x y z
N MET A 1 -32.86 -6.84 33.87
CA MET A 1 -31.41 -6.81 33.61
C MET A 1 -31.02 -8.11 32.93
N THR A 2 -31.07 -8.15 31.62
CA THR A 2 -30.73 -9.33 30.79
C THR A 2 -29.33 -9.09 30.22
N GLN A 3 -28.37 -9.83 30.75
CA GLN A 3 -26.98 -9.82 30.22
C GLN A 3 -26.97 -10.56 28.88
N SER A 4 -26.70 -9.82 27.82
CA SER A 4 -26.37 -10.37 26.50
C SER A 4 -24.98 -11.02 26.51
N ARG A 5 -24.94 -12.35 26.30
CA ARG A 5 -23.70 -13.11 26.04
C ARG A 5 -23.02 -12.57 24.80
N PRO A 6 -21.68 -12.44 24.79
CA PRO A 6 -20.95 -12.13 23.56
C PRO A 6 -21.10 -13.31 22.60
N ALA A 7 -21.37 -13.00 21.33
CA ALA A 7 -21.43 -13.96 20.24
C ALA A 7 -20.05 -14.58 20.06
N THR A 8 -19.90 -15.87 20.25
CA THR A 8 -18.74 -16.67 19.92
C THR A 8 -18.64 -16.76 18.40
N THR A 9 -17.64 -16.13 17.82
CA THR A 9 -17.28 -16.27 16.41
C THR A 9 -16.99 -17.75 16.12
N PRO A 10 -17.53 -18.34 15.05
CA PRO A 10 -17.21 -19.72 14.71
C PRO A 10 -15.73 -19.83 14.37
N LYS A 11 -15.01 -20.74 15.02
CA LYS A 11 -13.65 -21.13 14.65
C LYS A 11 -13.72 -21.78 13.27
N SER A 12 -12.93 -21.31 12.32
CA SER A 12 -12.72 -22.01 11.05
C SER A 12 -12.30 -23.45 11.35
N ALA A 13 -12.85 -24.41 10.60
CA ALA A 13 -12.45 -25.81 10.73
C ALA A 13 -10.92 -25.92 10.47
N PRO A 14 -10.16 -26.64 11.31
CA PRO A 14 -8.74 -26.81 11.05
C PRO A 14 -8.55 -27.49 9.70
N LEU A 15 -7.59 -26.98 8.91
CA LEU A 15 -7.09 -27.65 7.73
C LEU A 15 -6.60 -29.02 8.23
N GLY A 16 -7.23 -30.12 7.80
CA GLY A 16 -6.88 -31.46 8.26
C GLY A 16 -5.37 -31.70 8.08
N SER A 17 -4.80 -32.64 8.88
CA SER A 17 -3.38 -33.02 8.90
C SER A 17 -2.90 -33.63 7.57
N GLY A 18 -3.01 -32.89 6.47
CA GLY A 18 -2.67 -33.28 5.11
C GLY A 18 -1.59 -32.34 4.52
N LEU A 19 -1.03 -32.77 3.41
CA LEU A 19 -0.10 -32.01 2.61
C LEU A 19 -0.78 -30.70 2.14
N VAL A 20 -0.18 -29.53 2.42
CA VAL A 20 -0.63 -28.22 1.92
C VAL A 20 0.12 -27.91 0.64
N GLN A 21 -0.62 -27.79 -0.47
CA GLN A 21 -0.03 -27.42 -1.75
C GLN A 21 -0.06 -25.90 -1.92
N VAL A 22 1.13 -25.31 -2.07
CA VAL A 22 1.37 -23.88 -2.25
C VAL A 22 1.73 -23.60 -3.69
N SER A 23 0.94 -22.81 -4.40
CA SER A 23 1.29 -22.34 -5.75
C SER A 23 2.02 -21.00 -5.67
N VAL A 24 3.22 -20.93 -6.29
CA VAL A 24 4.01 -19.70 -6.48
C VAL A 24 4.35 -19.50 -7.96
N VAL A 25 4.58 -18.25 -8.37
CA VAL A 25 4.59 -17.86 -9.78
C VAL A 25 5.84 -18.32 -10.55
N HIS A 26 7.00 -18.46 -9.89
CA HIS A 26 8.26 -18.81 -10.56
C HIS A 26 9.24 -19.53 -9.61
N GLU A 27 10.20 -20.24 -10.20
CA GLU A 27 11.18 -21.04 -9.48
C GLU A 27 12.02 -20.24 -8.46
N GLN A 28 12.33 -18.97 -8.76
CA GLN A 28 13.06 -18.11 -7.83
C GLN A 28 12.27 -17.86 -6.55
N ALA A 29 10.95 -17.68 -6.64
CA ALA A 29 10.09 -17.57 -5.47
C ALA A 29 10.13 -18.86 -4.64
N ALA A 30 10.10 -20.03 -5.29
CA ALA A 30 10.25 -21.33 -4.62
C ALA A 30 11.62 -21.49 -3.96
N ALA A 31 12.69 -21.11 -4.65
CA ALA A 31 14.08 -21.22 -4.15
C ALA A 31 14.37 -20.32 -2.95
N LEU A 32 13.81 -19.11 -2.94
CA LEU A 32 14.00 -18.13 -1.87
C LEU A 32 13.23 -18.46 -0.58
N MET A 33 12.21 -19.31 -0.65
CA MET A 33 11.46 -19.72 0.54
C MET A 33 12.29 -20.56 1.53
N GLY A 34 13.46 -21.08 1.08
CA GLY A 34 14.34 -21.90 1.92
C GLY A 34 13.71 -23.23 2.35
N GLU A 35 14.11 -23.76 3.52
CA GLU A 35 13.48 -24.96 4.06
C GLU A 35 12.03 -24.68 4.47
N LEU A 36 11.13 -25.37 3.80
CA LEU A 36 9.70 -25.31 4.10
C LEU A 36 9.37 -26.26 5.27
N PRO A 37 8.32 -25.95 6.05
CA PRO A 37 7.83 -26.85 7.07
C PRO A 37 7.47 -28.22 6.46
N ALA A 38 7.66 -29.28 7.24
CA ALA A 38 7.13 -30.60 6.87
C ALA A 38 5.62 -30.51 6.60
N GLY A 39 5.14 -31.13 5.52
CA GLY A 39 3.76 -31.09 5.10
C GLY A 39 3.41 -29.95 4.12
N VAL A 40 4.41 -29.24 3.59
CA VAL A 40 4.23 -28.25 2.51
C VAL A 40 4.86 -28.78 1.22
N GLU A 41 4.08 -28.73 0.13
CA GLU A 41 4.54 -28.99 -1.23
C GLU A 41 4.40 -27.69 -2.05
N VAL A 42 5.44 -27.33 -2.80
CA VAL A 42 5.41 -26.14 -3.66
C VAL A 42 5.16 -26.54 -5.10
N ILE A 43 4.16 -25.93 -5.72
CA ILE A 43 3.90 -25.99 -7.15
C ILE A 43 4.35 -24.66 -7.75
N VAL A 44 5.31 -24.71 -8.65
CA VAL A 44 5.71 -23.54 -9.44
C VAL A 44 4.77 -23.44 -10.61
N ALA A 45 3.80 -22.54 -10.53
CA ALA A 45 2.81 -22.32 -11.55
C ALA A 45 2.35 -20.87 -11.55
N ASN A 46 2.18 -20.30 -12.73
CA ASN A 46 1.42 -19.08 -12.91
C ASN A 46 0.07 -19.41 -13.57
N PRO A 47 -0.96 -19.75 -12.78
CA PRO A 47 -2.26 -20.15 -13.33
C PRO A 47 -2.99 -19.00 -14.04
N GLU A 48 -2.54 -17.76 -13.88
CA GLU A 48 -3.04 -16.59 -14.60
C GLU A 48 -2.47 -16.50 -16.04
N ALA A 49 -1.30 -17.10 -16.28
CA ALA A 49 -0.61 -17.02 -17.56
C ALA A 49 -0.79 -18.27 -18.43
N SER A 50 -1.09 -19.45 -17.84
CA SER A 50 -1.21 -20.71 -18.56
C SER A 50 -2.23 -21.65 -17.92
N ASP A 51 -2.98 -22.33 -18.78
CA ASP A 51 -3.92 -23.39 -18.40
C ASP A 51 -3.27 -24.79 -18.34
N ASP A 52 -2.00 -24.92 -18.77
CA ASP A 52 -1.33 -26.22 -18.94
C ASP A 52 -0.89 -26.87 -17.62
N VAL A 53 -0.89 -26.12 -16.51
CA VAL A 53 -0.47 -26.63 -15.20
C VAL A 53 -1.68 -27.09 -14.41
N ASP A 54 -1.60 -28.32 -13.86
CA ASP A 54 -2.60 -28.82 -12.91
C ASP A 54 -2.47 -28.11 -11.57
N VAL A 55 -3.47 -27.31 -11.24
CA VAL A 55 -3.59 -26.58 -9.97
C VAL A 55 -4.77 -27.07 -9.12
N SER A 56 -5.36 -28.22 -9.48
CA SER A 56 -6.54 -28.78 -8.81
C SER A 56 -6.31 -29.15 -7.35
N GLY A 57 -5.05 -29.43 -6.99
CA GLY A 57 -4.63 -29.73 -5.63
C GLY A 57 -4.29 -28.53 -4.74
N VAL A 58 -4.22 -27.31 -5.29
CA VAL A 58 -3.75 -26.11 -4.59
C VAL A 58 -4.69 -25.70 -3.47
N ASP A 59 -4.17 -25.65 -2.24
CA ASP A 59 -4.86 -25.13 -1.05
C ASP A 59 -4.53 -23.65 -0.80
N PHE A 60 -3.34 -23.20 -1.19
CA PHE A 60 -2.78 -21.89 -0.90
C PHE A 60 -2.14 -21.30 -2.16
N TRP A 61 -2.69 -20.21 -2.64
CA TRP A 61 -2.23 -19.55 -3.87
C TRP A 61 -1.61 -18.20 -3.57
N VAL A 62 -0.41 -17.97 -4.11
CA VAL A 62 0.29 -16.68 -4.11
C VAL A 62 0.28 -16.16 -5.55
N PRO A 63 -0.61 -15.20 -5.89
CA PRO A 63 -0.70 -14.66 -7.23
C PRO A 63 0.51 -13.81 -7.60
N GLN A 64 0.64 -13.50 -8.90
CA GLN A 64 1.66 -12.61 -9.42
C GLN A 64 1.53 -11.22 -8.80
N PHE A 65 2.67 -10.53 -8.62
CA PHE A 65 2.69 -9.15 -8.19
C PHE A 65 1.90 -8.26 -9.16
N LEU A 66 1.07 -7.36 -8.64
CA LEU A 66 0.15 -6.49 -9.40
C LEU A 66 -0.93 -7.21 -10.21
N SER A 67 -1.21 -8.50 -9.95
CA SER A 67 -2.39 -9.16 -10.49
C SER A 67 -3.67 -8.41 -10.10
N ARG A 68 -4.62 -8.33 -11.05
CA ARG A 68 -5.87 -7.56 -10.88
C ARG A 68 -6.99 -8.36 -10.21
N GLY A 69 -6.72 -9.58 -9.78
CA GLY A 69 -7.70 -10.47 -9.16
C GLY A 69 -8.10 -11.64 -10.07
N PRO A 70 -8.63 -12.72 -9.47
CA PRO A 70 -8.91 -13.94 -10.21
C PRO A 70 -10.16 -13.79 -11.08
N GLU A 71 -10.10 -14.41 -12.26
CA GLU A 71 -11.31 -14.69 -13.04
C GLU A 71 -12.01 -15.93 -12.48
N PRO A 72 -13.35 -16.02 -12.56
CA PRO A 72 -14.10 -17.18 -12.06
C PRO A 72 -13.64 -18.52 -12.65
N ALA A 73 -13.26 -18.54 -13.93
CA ALA A 73 -12.75 -19.74 -14.61
C ALA A 73 -11.42 -20.22 -13.98
N LEU A 74 -10.55 -19.30 -13.55
CA LEU A 74 -9.30 -19.62 -12.87
C LEU A 74 -9.57 -20.25 -11.50
N LEU A 75 -10.48 -19.69 -10.71
CA LEU A 75 -10.86 -20.26 -9.41
C LEU A 75 -11.48 -21.65 -9.54
N ALA A 76 -12.24 -21.92 -10.62
CA ALA A 76 -12.80 -23.23 -10.87
C ALA A 76 -11.73 -24.33 -11.11
N ARG A 77 -10.51 -23.96 -11.52
CA ARG A 77 -9.38 -24.88 -11.64
C ARG A 77 -8.73 -25.23 -10.31
N MET A 78 -9.04 -24.47 -9.24
CA MET A 78 -8.49 -24.65 -7.89
C MET A 78 -9.58 -25.02 -6.86
N PRO A 79 -10.26 -26.18 -7.01
CA PRO A 79 -11.43 -26.52 -6.17
C PRO A 79 -11.11 -26.72 -4.69
N LYS A 80 -9.82 -26.88 -4.34
CA LYS A 80 -9.36 -27.03 -2.94
C LYS A 80 -8.84 -25.73 -2.34
N LEU A 81 -8.83 -24.62 -3.10
CA LEU A 81 -8.27 -23.36 -2.66
C LEU A 81 -8.98 -22.81 -1.41
N LYS A 82 -8.22 -22.54 -0.37
CA LYS A 82 -8.69 -22.03 0.92
C LYS A 82 -8.15 -20.64 1.23
N VAL A 83 -6.92 -20.37 0.79
CA VAL A 83 -6.23 -19.11 1.11
C VAL A 83 -5.59 -18.51 -0.14
N ILE A 84 -5.81 -17.23 -0.35
CA ILE A 84 -5.07 -16.40 -1.31
C ILE A 84 -4.21 -15.43 -0.50
N GLN A 85 -2.90 -15.45 -0.73
CA GLN A 85 -1.94 -14.53 -0.12
C GLN A 85 -1.44 -13.54 -1.15
N LEU A 86 -1.88 -12.30 -1.06
CA LEU A 86 -1.35 -11.22 -1.87
C LEU A 86 0.04 -10.82 -1.37
N ILE A 87 0.91 -10.48 -2.30
CA ILE A 87 2.20 -9.87 -1.98
C ILE A 87 2.16 -8.34 -2.06
N THR A 88 0.99 -7.76 -2.34
CA THR A 88 0.69 -6.33 -2.27
C THR A 88 0.04 -5.96 -0.94
N ALA A 89 0.31 -4.75 -0.43
CA ALA A 89 -0.35 -4.23 0.76
C ALA A 89 -1.83 -3.82 0.50
N GLY A 90 -2.16 -3.46 -0.75
CA GLY A 90 -3.52 -3.16 -1.16
C GLY A 90 -4.22 -4.41 -1.70
N ALA A 91 -5.46 -4.63 -1.28
CA ALA A 91 -6.33 -5.72 -1.72
C ALA A 91 -7.59 -5.22 -2.44
N ASP A 92 -7.63 -3.94 -2.80
CA ASP A 92 -8.80 -3.22 -3.33
C ASP A 92 -9.39 -3.87 -4.58
N THR A 93 -8.56 -4.38 -5.51
CA THR A 93 -9.00 -5.06 -6.72
C THR A 93 -9.47 -6.49 -6.48
N TRP A 94 -9.13 -7.09 -5.32
CA TRP A 94 -9.38 -8.49 -4.99
C TRP A 94 -10.64 -8.69 -4.14
N VAL A 95 -10.90 -7.79 -3.19
CA VAL A 95 -11.97 -7.92 -2.17
C VAL A 95 -13.34 -8.22 -2.77
N ARG A 96 -13.64 -7.69 -3.96
CA ARG A 96 -14.94 -7.89 -4.64
C ARG A 96 -14.98 -9.13 -5.55
N ARG A 97 -13.85 -9.79 -5.78
CA ARG A 97 -13.72 -10.89 -6.74
C ARG A 97 -13.47 -12.24 -6.09
N VAL A 98 -13.00 -12.24 -4.84
CA VAL A 98 -12.74 -13.46 -4.08
C VAL A 98 -14.05 -13.96 -3.44
N PRO A 99 -14.45 -15.20 -3.70
CA PRO A 99 -15.62 -15.81 -3.03
C PRO A 99 -15.47 -15.86 -1.52
N GLU A 100 -16.57 -15.76 -0.80
CA GLU A 100 -16.60 -15.83 0.68
C GLU A 100 -15.96 -17.12 1.23
N ALA A 101 -16.01 -18.23 0.48
CA ALA A 101 -15.38 -19.50 0.87
C ALA A 101 -13.85 -19.48 0.88
N ILE A 102 -13.19 -18.39 0.46
CA ILE A 102 -11.73 -18.29 0.35
C ILE A 102 -11.26 -17.15 1.24
N THR A 103 -10.31 -17.44 2.13
CA THR A 103 -9.66 -16.40 2.95
C THR A 103 -8.69 -15.59 2.10
N LEU A 104 -8.87 -14.28 2.04
CA LEU A 104 -7.96 -13.36 1.38
C LEU A 104 -7.04 -12.70 2.41
N CYS A 105 -5.72 -12.78 2.16
CA CYS A 105 -4.67 -12.16 2.97
C CYS A 105 -3.88 -11.15 2.15
N ASP A 106 -3.52 -10.01 2.75
CA ASP A 106 -2.68 -8.99 2.13
C ASP A 106 -1.18 -9.15 2.45
N GLY A 107 -0.34 -8.39 1.75
CA GLY A 107 1.11 -8.35 1.93
C GLY A 107 1.58 -7.35 2.99
N ARG A 108 0.81 -7.09 4.03
CA ARG A 108 1.21 -6.19 5.12
C ARG A 108 2.55 -6.61 5.71
N GLY A 109 3.44 -5.63 5.93
CA GLY A 109 4.81 -5.87 6.38
C GLY A 109 5.84 -5.96 5.23
N ILE A 110 5.43 -6.33 4.01
CA ILE A 110 6.33 -6.42 2.85
C ILE A 110 6.83 -5.03 2.43
N HIS A 111 5.90 -4.09 2.25
CA HIS A 111 6.15 -2.76 1.68
C HIS A 111 6.40 -1.67 2.73
N THR A 112 6.37 -1.98 4.02
CA THR A 112 6.50 -1.01 5.12
C THR A 112 7.78 -0.20 5.03
N VAL A 113 8.91 -0.86 4.82
CA VAL A 113 10.22 -0.20 4.73
C VAL A 113 10.33 0.60 3.42
N PRO A 114 10.18 0.00 2.22
CA PRO A 114 10.41 0.75 0.98
C PRO A 114 9.44 1.93 0.82
N THR A 115 8.14 1.76 1.08
CA THR A 115 7.17 2.85 0.92
C THR A 115 7.42 3.98 1.92
N SER A 116 7.79 3.67 3.16
CA SER A 116 8.11 4.72 4.13
C SER A 116 9.42 5.43 3.80
N GLU A 117 10.42 4.75 3.24
CA GLU A 117 11.66 5.36 2.74
C GLU A 117 11.38 6.23 1.51
N TRP A 118 10.58 5.74 0.56
CA TRP A 118 10.14 6.54 -0.58
C TRP A 118 9.46 7.83 -0.13
N THR A 119 8.53 7.74 0.82
CA THR A 119 7.77 8.90 1.33
C THR A 119 8.72 9.96 1.91
N VAL A 120 9.67 9.56 2.76
CA VAL A 120 10.65 10.49 3.35
C VAL A 120 11.58 11.05 2.28
N THR A 121 12.01 10.21 1.32
CA THR A 121 12.85 10.63 0.19
C THR A 121 12.13 11.66 -0.68
N ALA A 122 10.85 11.45 -0.99
CA ALA A 122 10.04 12.37 -1.77
C ALA A 122 9.90 13.73 -1.07
N ILE A 123 9.64 13.75 0.24
CA ILE A 123 9.59 14.96 1.06
C ILE A 123 10.93 15.70 1.01
N LEU A 124 12.03 15.01 1.29
CA LEU A 124 13.36 15.62 1.30
C LEU A 124 13.76 16.10 -0.11
N SER A 125 13.48 15.31 -1.14
CA SER A 125 13.76 15.70 -2.54
C SER A 125 13.02 16.97 -2.93
N TYR A 126 11.77 17.11 -2.50
CA TYR A 126 11.00 18.32 -2.72
C TYR A 126 11.59 19.51 -1.96
N LEU A 127 11.81 19.40 -0.65
CA LEU A 127 12.32 20.49 0.18
C LEU A 127 13.69 20.99 -0.27
N HIS A 128 14.56 20.08 -0.73
CA HIS A 128 15.90 20.41 -1.26
C HIS A 128 15.91 20.73 -2.75
N ASP A 129 14.75 20.84 -3.42
CA ASP A 129 14.58 21.18 -4.85
C ASP A 129 15.38 20.26 -5.82
N PHE A 130 15.54 18.97 -5.45
CA PHE A 130 16.26 17.98 -6.27
C PHE A 130 15.68 17.84 -7.68
N PRO A 131 14.36 17.86 -7.91
CA PRO A 131 13.79 17.83 -9.26
C PRO A 131 14.26 18.98 -10.15
N HIS A 132 14.45 20.19 -9.60
CA HIS A 132 15.01 21.32 -10.34
C HIS A 132 16.48 21.07 -10.67
N PHE A 133 17.28 20.64 -9.71
CA PHE A 133 18.71 20.39 -9.93
C PHE A 133 18.95 19.25 -10.92
N ALA A 134 18.15 18.19 -10.90
CA ALA A 134 18.23 17.12 -11.89
C ALA A 134 17.95 17.63 -13.32
N ARG A 135 16.93 18.49 -13.48
CA ARG A 135 16.65 19.12 -14.79
C ARG A 135 17.74 20.09 -15.22
N ALA A 136 18.29 20.90 -14.31
CA ALA A 136 19.39 21.80 -14.59
C ALA A 136 20.67 21.03 -14.99
N GLN A 137 20.98 19.93 -14.29
CA GLN A 137 22.09 19.04 -14.63
C GLN A 137 21.96 18.46 -16.04
N ALA A 138 20.75 18.03 -16.44
CA ALA A 138 20.50 17.52 -17.80
C ALA A 138 20.77 18.55 -18.91
N ARG A 139 20.70 19.86 -18.58
CA ARG A 139 21.01 20.98 -19.49
C ARG A 139 22.44 21.55 -19.33
N GLY A 140 23.25 21.00 -18.41
CA GLY A 140 24.59 21.53 -18.09
C GLY A 140 24.55 22.90 -17.39
N GLU A 141 23.47 23.22 -16.69
CA GLU A 141 23.26 24.50 -16.02
C GLU A 141 23.69 24.46 -14.55
N TRP A 142 24.57 25.34 -14.12
CA TRP A 142 24.91 25.55 -12.71
C TRP A 142 23.88 26.49 -12.06
N SER A 143 22.69 25.97 -11.76
CA SER A 143 21.55 26.73 -11.21
C SER A 143 21.47 26.60 -9.70
N ARG A 144 21.67 27.71 -8.96
CA ARG A 144 21.58 27.71 -7.49
C ARG A 144 20.18 28.11 -7.02
N ARG A 145 19.64 27.31 -6.09
CA ARG A 145 18.42 27.66 -5.32
C ARG A 145 18.65 27.35 -3.85
N VAL A 146 17.92 28.08 -2.99
CA VAL A 146 17.88 27.80 -1.56
C VAL A 146 16.71 26.88 -1.29
N GLY A 147 17.01 25.69 -0.78
CA GLY A 147 16.00 24.73 -0.36
C GLY A 147 15.48 25.01 1.04
N GLU A 148 14.50 24.24 1.45
CA GLU A 148 13.96 24.22 2.80
C GLU A 148 14.42 23.00 3.59
N THR A 149 14.15 22.98 4.90
CA THR A 149 14.51 21.87 5.80
C THR A 149 13.31 21.41 6.62
N LEU A 150 13.38 20.20 7.16
CA LEU A 150 12.29 19.59 7.95
C LEU A 150 12.12 20.14 9.36
N PRO A 151 13.17 20.53 10.11
CA PRO A 151 13.01 20.98 11.49
C PRO A 151 11.94 22.06 11.64
N GLY A 152 11.01 21.85 12.58
CA GLY A 152 9.90 22.76 12.85
C GLY A 152 8.69 22.64 11.94
N LYS A 153 8.75 21.85 10.85
CA LYS A 153 7.58 21.61 10.00
C LYS A 153 6.55 20.70 10.69
N ARG A 154 5.29 20.96 10.41
CA ARG A 154 4.14 20.20 10.90
C ARG A 154 3.73 19.19 9.83
N VAL A 155 3.88 17.92 10.15
CA VAL A 155 3.58 16.81 9.22
C VAL A 155 2.33 16.08 9.69
N LEU A 156 1.31 16.06 8.85
CA LEU A 156 0.06 15.33 9.04
C LEU A 156 0.12 14.02 8.25
N VAL A 157 0.10 12.88 8.95
CA VAL A 157 0.07 11.54 8.33
C VAL A 157 -1.35 11.01 8.39
N VAL A 158 -2.02 10.98 7.26
CA VAL A 158 -3.38 10.44 7.08
C VAL A 158 -3.27 8.96 6.74
N GLY A 159 -3.49 8.14 7.76
CA GLY A 159 -3.29 6.70 7.73
C GLY A 159 -2.26 6.26 8.78
N ALA A 160 -2.72 5.89 9.98
CA ALA A 160 -1.88 5.40 11.08
C ALA A 160 -1.88 3.86 11.13
N GLY A 161 -1.66 3.23 9.97
CA GLY A 161 -1.39 1.80 9.81
C GLY A 161 0.12 1.51 9.83
N ASP A 162 0.50 0.31 9.42
CA ASP A 162 1.89 -0.18 9.40
C ASP A 162 2.86 0.78 8.68
N ILE A 163 2.53 1.20 7.46
CA ILE A 163 3.39 2.12 6.69
C ILE A 163 3.36 3.53 7.30
N GLY A 164 2.19 4.03 7.71
CA GLY A 164 2.07 5.37 8.30
C GLY A 164 2.85 5.52 9.60
N GLU A 165 2.82 4.52 10.47
CA GLU A 165 3.66 4.49 11.69
C GLU A 165 5.15 4.45 11.36
N ALA A 166 5.54 3.70 10.31
CA ALA A 166 6.92 3.66 9.84
C ALA A 166 7.39 5.00 9.24
N VAL A 167 6.51 5.72 8.53
CA VAL A 167 6.77 7.10 8.06
C VAL A 167 6.96 8.03 9.24
N ALA A 168 6.05 8.00 10.21
CA ALA A 168 6.14 8.84 11.41
C ALA A 168 7.43 8.59 12.19
N ALA A 169 7.80 7.32 12.39
CA ALA A 169 9.04 6.93 13.07
C ALA A 169 10.31 7.44 12.35
N ARG A 170 10.31 7.43 11.00
CA ARG A 170 11.44 7.93 10.20
C ARG A 170 11.54 9.44 10.19
N LEU A 171 10.40 10.15 10.26
CA LEU A 171 10.37 11.61 10.29
C LEU A 171 10.69 12.20 11.68
N ALA A 172 10.41 11.48 12.75
CA ALA A 172 10.61 11.96 14.11
C ALA A 172 12.02 12.53 14.41
N PRO A 173 13.13 11.88 13.96
CA PRO A 173 14.49 12.40 14.20
C PRO A 173 14.80 13.73 13.48
N PHE A 174 13.98 14.15 12.51
CA PHE A 174 14.17 15.42 11.79
C PHE A 174 13.63 16.65 12.52
N GLY A 175 13.10 16.50 13.74
CA GLY A 175 12.61 17.63 14.51
C GLY A 175 11.29 18.22 13.99
N VAL A 176 10.45 17.40 13.37
CA VAL A 176 9.11 17.77 12.91
C VAL A 176 8.07 17.62 14.02
N THR A 177 6.95 18.34 13.91
CA THR A 177 5.75 18.07 14.69
C THR A 177 4.87 17.08 13.93
N LEU A 178 4.68 15.88 14.49
CA LEU A 178 3.92 14.81 13.85
C LEU A 178 2.50 14.72 14.39
N THR A 179 1.52 14.77 13.48
CA THR A 179 0.13 14.46 13.76
C THR A 179 -0.29 13.25 12.91
N ARG A 180 -0.95 12.27 13.55
CA ARG A 180 -1.40 11.05 12.88
C ARG A 180 -2.91 10.96 12.92
N VAL A 181 -3.50 10.56 11.79
CA VAL A 181 -4.95 10.40 11.64
C VAL A 181 -5.27 8.96 11.21
N ALA A 182 -6.31 8.38 11.79
CA ALA A 182 -6.87 7.09 11.40
C ALA A 182 -8.39 7.21 11.26
N ARG A 183 -9.02 6.17 10.72
CA ARG A 183 -10.49 6.11 10.61
C ARG A 183 -11.21 6.39 11.94
N ARG A 184 -10.64 5.93 13.06
CA ARG A 184 -11.15 6.19 14.42
C ARG A 184 -10.04 6.71 15.30
N ALA A 185 -10.36 7.69 16.11
CA ALA A 185 -9.45 8.21 17.13
C ALA A 185 -9.04 7.12 18.13
N ARG A 186 -7.80 7.22 18.60
CA ARG A 186 -7.22 6.39 19.68
C ARG A 186 -6.09 7.16 20.36
N PRO A 187 -5.57 6.74 21.53
CA PRO A 187 -4.50 7.46 22.20
C PRO A 187 -3.34 7.81 21.26
N GLY A 188 -3.08 9.11 21.10
CA GLY A 188 -2.03 9.65 20.23
C GLY A 188 -2.31 9.64 18.72
N VAL A 189 -3.54 9.30 18.30
CA VAL A 189 -3.96 9.29 16.89
C VAL A 189 -5.36 9.89 16.78
N HIS A 190 -5.52 10.93 15.98
CA HIS A 190 -6.77 11.61 15.72
C HIS A 190 -7.73 10.79 14.85
N GLY A 191 -9.02 11.12 14.89
CA GLY A 191 -10.04 10.59 13.99
C GLY A 191 -10.04 11.33 12.63
N VAL A 192 -10.57 10.68 11.60
CA VAL A 192 -10.71 11.29 10.26
C VAL A 192 -11.63 12.51 10.28
N ASP A 193 -12.59 12.56 11.18
CA ASP A 193 -13.51 13.68 11.41
C ASP A 193 -12.82 14.96 11.92
N GLU A 194 -11.61 14.85 12.44
CA GLU A 194 -10.79 15.98 12.90
C GLU A 194 -9.96 16.62 11.75
N LEU A 195 -9.93 16.03 10.56
CA LEU A 195 -9.14 16.55 9.41
C LEU A 195 -9.39 18.03 9.10
N PRO A 196 -10.63 18.55 9.09
CA PRO A 196 -10.86 19.97 8.79
C PRO A 196 -10.16 20.92 9.76
N ALA A 197 -9.96 20.51 11.02
CA ALA A 197 -9.25 21.31 12.02
C ALA A 197 -7.73 21.14 11.96
N LEU A 198 -7.24 20.02 11.44
CA LEU A 198 -5.80 19.67 11.39
C LEU A 198 -5.13 20.19 10.10
N LEU A 199 -5.83 20.15 8.96
CA LEU A 199 -5.31 20.52 7.65
C LEU A 199 -4.74 21.94 7.60
N PRO A 200 -5.39 22.99 8.16
CA PRO A 200 -4.87 24.35 8.10
C PRO A 200 -3.53 24.55 8.83
N GLN A 201 -3.12 23.56 9.62
CA GLN A 201 -1.90 23.61 10.39
C GLN A 201 -0.78 22.76 9.78
N ALA A 202 -1.02 22.02 8.69
CA ALA A 202 -0.09 21.05 8.14
C ALA A 202 0.75 21.65 7.02
N ASP A 203 2.07 21.71 7.20
CA ASP A 203 3.01 22.11 6.14
C ASP A 203 3.23 20.97 5.13
N ILE A 204 3.08 19.72 5.59
CA ILE A 204 3.20 18.50 4.77
C ILE A 204 2.05 17.56 5.15
N VAL A 205 1.32 17.07 4.15
CA VAL A 205 0.25 16.09 4.31
C VAL A 205 0.62 14.81 3.57
N VAL A 206 0.71 13.69 4.29
CA VAL A 206 1.02 12.36 3.72
C VAL A 206 -0.24 11.51 3.71
N ILE A 207 -0.64 11.05 2.52
CA ILE A 207 -1.77 10.14 2.32
C ILE A 207 -1.22 8.73 2.21
N ILE A 208 -1.62 7.88 3.18
CA ILE A 208 -1.19 6.47 3.28
C ILE A 208 -2.33 5.59 3.85
N VAL A 209 -3.54 5.79 3.35
CA VAL A 209 -4.73 5.00 3.68
C VAL A 209 -5.02 3.95 2.59
N PRO A 210 -5.71 2.83 2.90
CA PRO A 210 -6.18 1.92 1.87
C PRO A 210 -7.27 2.58 1.01
N LEU A 211 -7.41 2.14 -0.25
CA LEU A 211 -8.54 2.54 -1.10
C LEU A 211 -9.79 1.77 -0.69
N THR A 212 -10.78 2.49 -0.22
CA THR A 212 -12.11 1.99 0.17
C THR A 212 -13.17 2.96 -0.33
N PRO A 213 -14.47 2.60 -0.29
CA PRO A 213 -15.54 3.56 -0.61
C PRO A 213 -15.44 4.86 0.20
N GLU A 214 -15.00 4.79 1.46
CA GLU A 214 -14.90 5.96 2.36
C GLU A 214 -13.64 6.81 2.10
N THR A 215 -12.62 6.26 1.45
CA THR A 215 -11.37 6.98 1.15
C THR A 215 -11.24 7.38 -0.32
N THR A 216 -12.12 6.88 -1.18
CA THR A 216 -12.23 7.34 -2.57
C THR A 216 -12.62 8.81 -2.59
N GLY A 217 -11.81 9.67 -3.23
CA GLY A 217 -12.02 11.11 -3.28
C GLY A 217 -11.87 11.81 -1.92
N LEU A 218 -11.20 11.19 -0.93
CA LEU A 218 -10.96 11.81 0.38
C LEU A 218 -10.24 13.16 0.26
N VAL A 219 -9.29 13.25 -0.67
CA VAL A 219 -8.55 14.48 -0.97
C VAL A 219 -9.24 15.18 -2.12
N ASP A 220 -10.35 15.80 -1.81
CA ASP A 220 -11.19 16.57 -2.70
C ASP A 220 -10.80 18.06 -2.70
N ARG A 221 -11.59 18.88 -3.39
CA ARG A 221 -11.40 20.33 -3.47
C ARG A 221 -11.41 21.00 -2.09
N GLU A 222 -12.29 20.57 -1.18
CA GLU A 222 -12.41 21.17 0.16
C GLU A 222 -11.21 20.81 1.02
N PHE A 223 -10.76 19.56 0.95
CA PHE A 223 -9.54 19.12 1.61
C PHE A 223 -8.33 19.92 1.14
N LEU A 224 -8.14 20.05 -0.19
CA LEU A 224 -7.03 20.80 -0.76
C LEU A 224 -7.10 22.28 -0.40
N ALA A 225 -8.29 22.90 -0.45
CA ALA A 225 -8.49 24.28 -0.05
C ALA A 225 -8.19 24.56 1.43
N ALA A 226 -8.35 23.56 2.30
CA ALA A 226 -8.02 23.67 3.72
C ALA A 226 -6.51 23.61 4.01
N MET A 227 -5.69 23.12 3.08
CA MET A 227 -4.24 23.11 3.22
C MET A 227 -3.66 24.52 3.05
N PRO A 228 -2.63 24.91 3.83
CA PRO A 228 -2.01 26.23 3.70
C PRO A 228 -1.27 26.39 2.36
N ASP A 229 -1.13 27.65 1.93
CA ASP A 229 -0.32 27.97 0.76
C ASP A 229 1.12 27.49 0.93
N GLY A 230 1.68 26.91 -0.12
CA GLY A 230 3.01 26.31 -0.13
C GLY A 230 3.08 24.91 0.48
N ALA A 231 2.00 24.37 1.03
CA ALA A 231 2.00 23.02 1.61
C ALA A 231 2.27 21.92 0.55
N LEU A 232 2.89 20.84 1.01
CA LEU A 232 3.22 19.67 0.21
C LEU A 232 2.22 18.54 0.48
N LEU A 233 1.53 18.06 -0.56
CA LEU A 233 0.76 16.82 -0.55
C LEU A 233 1.64 15.66 -1.01
N VAL A 234 1.71 14.56 -0.25
CA VAL A 234 2.39 13.33 -0.64
C VAL A 234 1.38 12.20 -0.71
N ASN A 235 1.24 11.57 -1.88
CA ASN A 235 0.37 10.40 -2.04
C ASN A 235 1.20 9.15 -2.36
N ALA A 236 1.34 8.25 -1.39
CA ALA A 236 1.95 6.94 -1.51
C ALA A 236 0.93 5.80 -1.26
N ALA A 237 -0.36 6.07 -1.49
CA ALA A 237 -1.46 5.16 -1.24
C ALA A 237 -2.08 4.62 -2.53
N ARG A 238 -3.08 5.33 -3.08
CA ARG A 238 -3.75 5.02 -4.36
C ARG A 238 -4.19 6.31 -5.04
N GLY A 239 -4.15 6.33 -6.37
CA GLY A 239 -4.56 7.48 -7.18
C GLY A 239 -5.96 7.99 -6.89
N PRO A 240 -7.01 7.14 -6.94
CA PRO A 240 -8.40 7.56 -6.74
C PRO A 240 -8.75 8.12 -5.35
N ILE A 241 -7.80 8.17 -4.41
CA ILE A 241 -7.98 8.87 -3.13
C ILE A 241 -7.93 10.39 -3.32
N VAL A 242 -7.25 10.86 -4.37
CA VAL A 242 -7.06 12.28 -4.68
C VAL A 242 -7.87 12.64 -5.93
N ASP A 243 -8.64 13.70 -5.85
CA ASP A 243 -9.24 14.34 -7.02
C ASP A 243 -8.12 14.99 -7.85
N SER A 244 -7.75 14.33 -8.97
CA SER A 244 -6.65 14.74 -9.84
C SER A 244 -6.91 16.09 -10.51
N ASP A 245 -8.17 16.42 -10.82
CA ASP A 245 -8.54 17.70 -11.45
C ASP A 245 -8.41 18.84 -10.43
N ALA A 246 -8.94 18.63 -9.22
CA ALA A 246 -8.81 19.60 -8.14
C ALA A 246 -7.35 19.85 -7.77
N LEU A 247 -6.55 18.79 -7.65
CA LEU A 247 -5.11 18.92 -7.39
C LEU A 247 -4.38 19.67 -8.51
N THR A 248 -4.71 19.39 -9.78
CA THR A 248 -4.11 20.08 -10.93
C THR A 248 -4.35 21.57 -10.90
N VAL A 249 -5.54 22.02 -10.48
CA VAL A 249 -5.85 23.45 -10.32
C VAL A 249 -4.95 24.09 -9.26
N GLU A 250 -4.79 23.44 -8.10
CA GLU A 250 -3.97 23.95 -7.00
C GLU A 250 -2.47 24.01 -7.33
N LEU A 251 -1.98 23.02 -8.05
CA LEU A 251 -0.60 22.99 -8.51
C LEU A 251 -0.34 24.02 -9.61
N THR A 252 -1.28 24.18 -10.56
CA THR A 252 -1.15 25.17 -11.66
C THR A 252 -1.17 26.61 -11.14
N SER A 253 -1.95 26.88 -10.10
CA SER A 253 -1.96 28.18 -9.42
C SER A 253 -0.67 28.44 -8.60
N GLY A 254 0.13 27.42 -8.35
CA GLY A 254 1.31 27.48 -7.49
C GLY A 254 0.99 27.55 -6.00
N ARG A 255 -0.29 27.32 -5.61
CA ARG A 255 -0.70 27.37 -4.20
C ARG A 255 -0.22 26.14 -3.42
N LEU A 256 -0.31 24.95 -4.01
CA LEU A 256 0.17 23.71 -3.40
C LEU A 256 1.31 23.08 -4.19
N ASN A 257 1.93 22.09 -3.59
CA ASN A 257 2.96 21.24 -4.17
C ASN A 257 2.60 19.76 -3.94
N ALA A 258 3.13 18.85 -4.78
CA ALA A 258 2.82 17.44 -4.64
C ALA A 258 3.99 16.52 -4.92
N ALA A 259 4.00 15.36 -4.25
CA ALA A 259 4.81 14.20 -4.59
C ALA A 259 3.90 12.98 -4.67
N LEU A 260 3.77 12.41 -5.87
CA LEU A 260 2.83 11.34 -6.17
C LEU A 260 3.57 10.10 -6.63
N ASP A 261 3.37 8.98 -5.93
CA ASP A 261 3.79 7.66 -6.43
C ASP A 261 2.67 7.00 -7.24
N VAL A 262 1.45 7.44 -7.01
CA VAL A 262 0.23 6.91 -7.62
C VAL A 262 -0.64 8.03 -8.17
N THR A 263 -1.30 7.77 -9.29
CA THR A 263 -2.15 8.72 -10.01
C THR A 263 -3.49 8.10 -10.40
N ASP A 264 -4.45 8.93 -10.79
CA ASP A 264 -5.69 8.50 -11.41
C ASP A 264 -5.95 9.35 -12.66
N PRO A 265 -5.96 8.72 -13.87
CA PRO A 265 -5.76 7.30 -14.14
C PRO A 265 -4.31 6.81 -13.93
N GLU A 266 -4.15 5.49 -13.85
CA GLU A 266 -2.85 4.82 -13.75
C GLU A 266 -2.77 3.68 -14.79
N PRO A 267 -1.79 3.70 -15.74
CA PRO A 267 -0.74 4.72 -15.94
C PRO A 267 -1.29 6.10 -16.29
N LEU A 268 -0.57 7.17 -15.84
CA LEU A 268 -0.93 8.54 -16.20
C LEU A 268 -0.72 8.76 -17.71
N PRO A 269 -1.73 9.20 -18.48
CA PRO A 269 -1.60 9.45 -19.91
C PRO A 269 -0.49 10.46 -20.24
N THR A 270 0.17 10.28 -21.38
CA THR A 270 1.31 11.11 -21.80
C THR A 270 0.95 12.61 -21.90
N GLU A 271 -0.30 12.91 -22.26
CA GLU A 271 -0.80 14.28 -22.44
C GLU A 271 -1.35 14.88 -21.15
N HIS A 272 -1.31 14.15 -20.03
CA HIS A 272 -1.91 14.63 -18.79
C HIS A 272 -1.18 15.87 -18.26
N PRO A 273 -1.91 16.95 -17.85
CA PRO A 273 -1.30 18.20 -17.39
C PRO A 273 -0.32 18.05 -16.25
N LEU A 274 -0.52 17.09 -15.35
CA LEU A 274 0.36 16.85 -14.20
C LEU A 274 1.83 16.65 -14.59
N TRP A 275 2.16 16.11 -15.79
CA TRP A 275 3.55 15.92 -16.22
C TRP A 275 4.34 17.22 -16.32
N THR A 276 3.68 18.31 -16.65
CA THR A 276 4.31 19.61 -16.89
C THR A 276 3.99 20.66 -15.85
N THR A 277 3.12 20.32 -14.88
CA THR A 277 2.71 21.25 -13.82
C THR A 277 3.90 21.54 -12.88
N PRO A 278 4.15 22.80 -12.51
CA PRO A 278 5.19 23.14 -11.53
C PRO A 278 4.91 22.54 -10.15
N GLY A 279 5.96 22.36 -9.34
CA GLY A 279 5.81 21.94 -7.93
C GLY A 279 5.42 20.48 -7.73
N ILE A 280 5.50 19.65 -8.80
CA ILE A 280 5.17 18.22 -8.70
C ILE A 280 6.39 17.30 -8.91
N LEU A 281 6.42 16.22 -8.14
CA LEU A 281 7.29 15.06 -8.34
C LEU A 281 6.37 13.84 -8.56
N ILE A 282 6.59 13.09 -9.64
CA ILE A 282 5.84 11.87 -9.96
C ILE A 282 6.80 10.70 -10.09
N THR A 283 6.46 9.57 -9.46
CA THR A 283 7.08 8.27 -9.69
C THR A 283 6.01 7.25 -10.10
N PRO A 284 6.34 6.24 -10.94
CA PRO A 284 5.34 5.37 -11.56
C PRO A 284 4.99 4.15 -10.67
N HIS A 285 4.42 4.39 -9.48
CA HIS A 285 3.98 3.39 -8.50
C HIS A 285 5.10 2.41 -8.09
N VAL A 286 6.25 2.97 -7.73
CA VAL A 286 7.47 2.22 -7.37
C VAL A 286 7.87 2.41 -5.90
N GLY A 287 7.11 3.16 -5.11
CA GLY A 287 7.44 3.42 -3.72
C GLY A 287 7.52 2.15 -2.86
N GLY A 288 6.78 1.11 -3.25
CA GLY A 288 6.85 -0.22 -2.62
C GLY A 288 7.93 -1.13 -3.20
N ASP A 289 8.49 -0.81 -4.38
CA ASP A 289 9.39 -1.67 -5.13
C ASP A 289 10.84 -1.47 -4.68
N SER A 290 11.44 -2.52 -4.14
CA SER A 290 12.85 -2.48 -3.75
C SER A 290 13.44 -3.88 -3.64
N THR A 291 14.75 -3.96 -3.64
CA THR A 291 15.50 -5.22 -3.39
C THR A 291 15.19 -5.83 -2.01
N ALA A 292 14.65 -5.04 -1.09
CA ALA A 292 14.26 -5.48 0.23
C ALA A 292 12.90 -6.22 0.25
N MET A 293 12.16 -6.26 -0.87
CA MET A 293 10.84 -6.90 -0.94
C MET A 293 10.94 -8.41 -0.90
N ALA A 294 11.78 -9.03 -1.73
CA ALA A 294 11.85 -10.48 -1.89
C ALA A 294 12.04 -11.24 -0.57
N PRO A 295 13.02 -10.91 0.31
CA PRO A 295 13.17 -11.63 1.58
C PRO A 295 11.96 -11.51 2.53
N ARG A 296 11.15 -10.44 2.40
CA ARG A 296 9.94 -10.26 3.19
C ARG A 296 8.77 -11.07 2.65
N VAL A 297 8.64 -11.14 1.32
CA VAL A 297 7.69 -12.03 0.63
C VAL A 297 7.94 -13.46 1.05
N ASP A 298 9.19 -13.93 0.95
CA ASP A 298 9.57 -15.31 1.28
C ASP A 298 9.25 -15.66 2.73
N ARG A 299 9.58 -14.76 3.66
CA ARG A 299 9.24 -14.93 5.07
C ARG A 299 7.74 -15.04 5.26
N LEU A 300 6.95 -14.11 4.67
CA LEU A 300 5.50 -14.13 4.83
C LEU A 300 4.89 -15.41 4.28
N ILE A 301 5.28 -15.85 3.08
CA ILE A 301 4.77 -17.09 2.47
C ILE A 301 5.10 -18.29 3.33
N ARG A 302 6.34 -18.41 3.84
CA ARG A 302 6.77 -19.49 4.71
C ARG A 302 6.02 -19.52 6.03
N ASP A 303 5.89 -18.36 6.67
CA ASP A 303 5.15 -18.23 7.93
C ASP A 303 3.68 -18.59 7.75
N GLN A 304 3.08 -18.17 6.63
CA GLN A 304 1.71 -18.48 6.27
C GLN A 304 1.52 -19.98 6.01
N ALA A 305 2.39 -20.60 5.21
CA ALA A 305 2.35 -22.04 4.95
C ALA A 305 2.49 -22.86 6.25
N ALA A 306 3.43 -22.46 7.12
CA ALA A 306 3.61 -23.09 8.42
C ALA A 306 2.36 -23.01 9.31
N ARG A 307 1.65 -21.87 9.29
CA ARG A 307 0.39 -21.70 10.03
C ARG A 307 -0.70 -22.59 9.47
N LEU A 308 -0.82 -22.65 8.15
CA LEU A 308 -1.83 -23.49 7.49
C LEU A 308 -1.65 -24.98 7.81
N VAL A 309 -0.41 -25.49 7.81
CA VAL A 309 -0.10 -26.87 8.21
C VAL A 309 -0.53 -27.15 9.66
N ARG A 310 -0.33 -26.19 10.57
CA ARG A 310 -0.72 -26.34 11.98
C ARG A 310 -2.22 -26.10 12.24
N GLY A 311 -2.98 -25.64 11.24
CA GLY A 311 -4.37 -25.21 11.42
C GLY A 311 -4.49 -23.89 12.20
N ASP A 312 -3.43 -23.08 12.24
CA ASP A 312 -3.46 -21.75 12.85
C ASP A 312 -4.17 -20.76 11.94
N GLU A 313 -4.68 -19.68 12.53
CA GLU A 313 -5.25 -18.54 11.79
C GLU A 313 -4.23 -17.93 10.83
N PRO A 314 -4.59 -17.65 9.57
CA PRO A 314 -3.73 -16.94 8.63
C PRO A 314 -3.33 -15.55 9.12
N LEU A 315 -2.16 -15.07 8.69
CA LEU A 315 -1.72 -13.69 8.91
C LEU A 315 -2.41 -12.74 7.94
N ASN A 316 -2.53 -11.47 8.32
CA ASN A 316 -2.93 -10.38 7.43
C ASN A 316 -4.27 -10.60 6.71
N VAL A 317 -5.23 -11.21 7.38
CA VAL A 317 -6.56 -11.48 6.81
C VAL A 317 -7.29 -10.17 6.51
N VAL A 318 -7.75 -10.02 5.27
CA VAL A 318 -8.56 -8.90 4.76
C VAL A 318 -10.03 -9.29 4.67
N LEU A 319 -10.32 -10.48 4.12
CA LEU A 319 -11.62 -11.11 4.08
C LEU A 319 -11.56 -12.47 4.76
N ARG A 320 -12.50 -12.74 5.63
CA ARG A 320 -12.76 -14.06 6.23
C ARG A 320 -14.02 -14.69 5.64
N THR A 321 -13.95 -15.96 5.54
CA THR A 321 -15.12 -16.85 5.36
C THR A 321 -15.93 -16.93 6.64
#